data_5f70362f66c1d905f522132581f6f724
#
_entry.id   5f70362f66c1d905f522132581f6f724
#
_cell.length_a   1.000
_cell.length_b   1.000
_cell.length_c   1.000
_cell.angle_alpha   90.00
_cell.angle_beta   90.00
_cell.angle_gamma   90.00
#
_symmetry.space_group_name_H-M   'P 1'
#
loop_
_entity.id
_entity.type
_entity.pdbx_description
1 polymer ?
#
loop_
_entity_poly.entity_id
_entity_poly.type
_entity_poly.pdbx_seq_one_letter_code
_entity_poly.pdbx_strand_id
1 'polypeptide(L)'
;MYSILLFIVFTFQLSGQERILRSLQTASDEYDKYTSVGNLGLTITNFGILGNGWSRMEDGSIHPSCQYKQQTEILREQIEHFSYAGLWVGGIVNGERRVSTSIVDGVFESGSEGFEFFAKAPIKIQSSISSTAQDSMAQYFSPSAVSHQDIIVNFSDYGESYSDGQGIFNHNPLGLDIRLESYAWNYSYADAFVILNYTFKNSSLDTIKNIYSGIWT
;
A
#
# COMPACT_ATOMS: atom_id res chain seq x y z
N MET A 1 29.36 -33.70 -41.19
CA MET A 1 27.98 -33.52 -40.73
C MET A 1 28.05 -32.79 -39.41
N TYR A 2 27.95 -31.45 -39.44
CA TYR A 2 28.05 -30.61 -38.21
C TYR A 2 26.65 -30.30 -37.74
N SER A 3 26.31 -30.75 -36.50
CA SER A 3 25.08 -30.39 -35.81
C SER A 3 25.25 -28.99 -35.21
N ILE A 4 24.43 -28.05 -35.67
CA ILE A 4 24.31 -26.72 -35.07
C ILE A 4 23.33 -26.84 -33.91
N LEU A 5 23.83 -26.64 -32.68
CA LEU A 5 23.01 -26.59 -31.47
C LEU A 5 22.48 -25.17 -31.31
N LEU A 6 21.19 -24.97 -31.55
CA LEU A 6 20.51 -23.68 -31.40
C LEU A 6 20.15 -23.50 -29.92
N PHE A 7 20.84 -22.63 -29.20
CA PHE A 7 20.47 -22.21 -27.85
C PHE A 7 19.40 -21.11 -27.95
N ILE A 8 18.14 -21.46 -27.62
CA ILE A 8 17.09 -20.46 -27.43
C ILE A 8 17.18 -19.99 -25.97
N VAL A 9 17.65 -18.75 -25.77
CA VAL A 9 17.63 -18.09 -24.47
C VAL A 9 16.25 -17.46 -24.31
N PHE A 10 15.40 -18.04 -23.48
CA PHE A 10 14.19 -17.38 -23.02
C PHE A 10 14.55 -16.37 -21.94
N THR A 11 14.55 -15.08 -22.29
CA THR A 11 14.54 -14.01 -21.29
C THR A 11 13.14 -13.88 -20.73
N PHE A 12 12.92 -14.42 -19.52
CA PHE A 12 11.71 -14.11 -18.77
C PHE A 12 11.74 -12.65 -18.36
N GLN A 13 10.86 -11.84 -18.95
CA GLN A 13 10.58 -10.52 -18.39
C GLN A 13 9.83 -10.72 -17.08
N LEU A 14 10.42 -10.23 -15.98
CA LEU A 14 9.78 -10.21 -14.68
C LEU A 14 8.52 -9.36 -14.75
N SER A 15 7.42 -9.84 -14.17
CA SER A 15 6.18 -9.06 -14.07
C SER A 15 6.41 -7.78 -13.27
N GLY A 16 5.62 -6.74 -13.51
CA GLY A 16 5.70 -5.49 -12.75
C GLY A 16 5.58 -5.72 -11.25
N GLN A 17 4.77 -6.69 -10.85
CA GLN A 17 4.59 -7.12 -9.47
C GLN A 17 5.90 -7.62 -8.82
N GLU A 18 6.68 -8.45 -9.51
CA GLU A 18 7.97 -8.92 -8.99
C GLU A 18 8.99 -7.78 -8.85
N ARG A 19 8.94 -6.79 -9.74
CA ARG A 19 9.78 -5.60 -9.64
C ARG A 19 9.48 -4.78 -8.40
N ILE A 20 8.20 -4.56 -8.11
CA ILE A 20 7.76 -3.82 -6.93
C ILE A 20 8.17 -4.55 -5.66
N LEU A 21 7.90 -5.86 -5.58
CA LEU A 21 8.33 -6.67 -4.45
C LEU A 21 9.84 -6.57 -4.21
N ARG A 22 10.65 -6.61 -5.26
CA ARG A 22 12.10 -6.46 -5.14
C ARG A 22 12.52 -5.06 -4.72
N SER A 23 11.87 -4.00 -5.23
CA SER A 23 12.17 -2.63 -4.84
C SER A 23 11.81 -2.37 -3.38
N LEU A 24 10.68 -2.92 -2.93
CA LEU A 24 10.22 -2.78 -1.54
C LEU A 24 11.06 -3.58 -0.55
N GLN A 25 11.55 -4.76 -0.93
CA GLN A 25 12.43 -5.58 -0.09
C GLN A 25 13.73 -4.87 0.31
N THR A 26 14.17 -3.89 -0.43
CA THR A 26 15.37 -3.12 -0.09
C THR A 26 15.08 -1.84 0.69
N ALA A 27 13.84 -1.33 0.67
CA ALA A 27 13.45 -0.08 1.32
C ALA A 27 12.94 -0.27 2.76
N SER A 28 12.25 -1.37 3.03
CA SER A 28 11.78 -1.74 4.38
C SER A 28 11.38 -3.21 4.43
N ASP A 29 11.54 -3.86 5.57
CA ASP A 29 11.22 -5.29 5.76
C ASP A 29 9.71 -5.57 5.73
N GLU A 30 8.87 -4.54 5.81
CA GLU A 30 7.41 -4.68 5.88
C GLU A 30 6.73 -3.68 4.96
N TYR A 31 6.09 -4.15 3.89
CA TYR A 31 5.44 -3.32 2.89
C TYR A 31 3.91 -3.38 2.89
N ASP A 32 3.30 -4.32 3.63
CA ASP A 32 1.85 -4.34 3.85
C ASP A 32 1.47 -4.88 5.23
N LYS A 33 0.38 -4.34 5.77
CA LYS A 33 -0.34 -4.83 6.95
C LYS A 33 -1.82 -4.74 6.67
N TYR A 34 -2.63 -5.50 7.39
CA TYR A 34 -4.08 -5.43 7.26
C TYR A 34 -4.77 -5.17 8.59
N THR A 35 -5.97 -4.62 8.52
CA THR A 35 -6.81 -4.44 9.70
C THR A 35 -7.36 -5.80 10.14
N SER A 36 -6.98 -6.23 11.34
CA SER A 36 -7.40 -7.49 11.96
C SER A 36 -8.42 -7.30 13.09
N VAL A 37 -8.77 -6.05 13.35
CA VAL A 37 -9.75 -5.62 14.35
C VAL A 37 -11.06 -5.28 13.65
N GLY A 38 -12.19 -5.69 14.27
CA GLY A 38 -13.51 -5.53 13.67
C GLY A 38 -13.82 -6.54 12.58
N ASN A 39 -14.83 -6.25 11.78
CA ASN A 39 -15.34 -7.15 10.75
C ASN A 39 -14.77 -6.87 9.35
N LEU A 40 -13.98 -5.81 9.17
CA LEU A 40 -13.43 -5.42 7.88
C LEU A 40 -11.92 -5.58 7.85
N GLY A 41 -11.42 -6.54 7.05
CA GLY A 41 -10.01 -6.71 6.74
C GLY A 41 -9.63 -5.88 5.51
N LEU A 42 -8.81 -4.86 5.72
CA LEU A 42 -8.28 -4.01 4.66
C LEU A 42 -6.76 -4.03 4.69
N THR A 43 -6.14 -4.45 3.61
CA THR A 43 -4.69 -4.35 3.47
C THR A 43 -4.26 -2.92 3.13
N ILE A 44 -3.22 -2.46 3.79
CA ILE A 44 -2.63 -1.13 3.67
C ILE A 44 -1.15 -1.29 3.41
N THR A 45 -0.67 -0.68 2.33
CA THR A 45 0.75 -0.69 1.96
C THR A 45 1.42 0.62 2.30
N ASN A 46 2.75 0.61 2.42
CA ASN A 46 3.52 1.84 2.59
C ASN A 46 4.01 2.45 1.26
N PHE A 47 3.26 2.22 0.19
CA PHE A 47 3.47 2.80 -1.15
C PHE A 47 2.16 3.20 -1.84
N GLY A 48 1.10 3.47 -1.06
CA GLY A 48 -0.12 4.12 -1.52
C GLY A 48 -1.19 3.19 -2.11
N ILE A 49 -0.98 1.87 -2.14
CA ILE A 49 -1.98 0.88 -2.57
C ILE A 49 -2.74 0.39 -1.35
N LEU A 50 -4.04 0.19 -1.52
CA LEU A 50 -4.94 -0.46 -0.59
C LEU A 50 -5.44 -1.78 -1.20
N GLY A 51 -5.62 -2.79 -0.36
CA GLY A 51 -6.06 -4.10 -0.83
C GLY A 51 -4.93 -4.92 -1.46
N ASN A 52 -5.29 -6.08 -1.99
CA ASN A 52 -4.40 -7.07 -2.62
C ASN A 52 -3.12 -7.33 -1.82
N GLY A 53 -3.25 -8.02 -0.69
CA GLY A 53 -2.11 -8.31 0.19
C GLY A 53 -0.96 -8.98 -0.55
N TRP A 54 0.23 -8.43 -0.36
CA TRP A 54 1.48 -8.94 -0.93
C TRP A 54 2.11 -9.98 -0.02
N SER A 55 1.88 -9.83 1.29
CA SER A 55 2.33 -10.76 2.31
C SER A 55 1.37 -11.94 2.45
N ARG A 56 1.89 -13.06 2.94
CA ARG A 56 1.10 -14.24 3.26
C ARG A 56 0.94 -14.39 4.77
N MET A 57 -0.23 -14.87 5.17
CA MET A 57 -0.48 -15.33 6.54
C MET A 57 0.22 -16.67 6.81
N GLU A 58 0.27 -17.09 8.06
CA GLU A 58 0.87 -18.38 8.48
C GLU A 58 0.21 -19.60 7.80
N ASP A 59 -1.08 -19.51 7.48
CA ASP A 59 -1.84 -20.55 6.77
C ASP A 59 -1.60 -20.54 5.26
N GLY A 60 -0.78 -19.61 4.74
CA GLY A 60 -0.45 -19.46 3.33
C GLY A 60 -1.44 -18.63 2.52
N SER A 61 -2.56 -18.17 3.11
CA SER A 61 -3.46 -17.23 2.46
C SER A 61 -2.79 -15.85 2.29
N ILE A 62 -3.30 -15.04 1.37
CA ILE A 62 -2.86 -13.65 1.23
C ILE A 62 -3.63 -12.76 2.20
N HIS A 63 -3.08 -11.59 2.53
CA HIS A 63 -3.81 -10.59 3.30
C HIS A 63 -5.10 -10.19 2.59
N PRO A 64 -6.20 -9.90 3.33
CA PRO A 64 -7.48 -9.55 2.71
C PRO A 64 -7.39 -8.25 1.93
N SER A 65 -8.01 -8.16 0.76
CA SER A 65 -8.01 -6.91 0.00
C SER A 65 -8.89 -5.86 0.67
N CYS A 66 -10.19 -6.10 0.71
CA CYS A 66 -11.17 -5.35 1.50
C CYS A 66 -12.31 -6.30 1.85
N GLN A 67 -12.04 -7.21 2.78
CA GLN A 67 -12.91 -8.34 3.06
C GLN A 67 -13.81 -8.07 4.26
N TYR A 68 -15.12 -8.10 4.05
CA TYR A 68 -16.09 -8.06 5.13
C TYR A 68 -16.22 -9.44 5.79
N LYS A 69 -16.40 -9.47 7.10
CA LYS A 69 -16.42 -10.70 7.92
C LYS A 69 -15.17 -11.57 7.75
N GLN A 70 -14.01 -10.95 7.68
CA GLN A 70 -12.73 -11.64 7.50
C GLN A 70 -12.46 -12.75 8.56
N GLN A 71 -13.05 -12.66 9.73
CA GLN A 71 -12.83 -13.60 10.84
C GLN A 71 -13.83 -14.76 10.86
N THR A 72 -14.76 -14.83 9.91
CA THR A 72 -15.70 -15.95 9.86
C THR A 72 -15.07 -17.17 9.16
N GLU A 73 -15.28 -18.36 9.72
CA GLU A 73 -14.89 -19.61 9.05
C GLU A 73 -15.82 -19.97 7.87
N ILE A 74 -16.93 -19.25 7.72
CA ILE A 74 -17.91 -19.50 6.66
C ILE A 74 -17.52 -18.69 5.42
N LEU A 75 -16.74 -19.23 4.53
CA LEU A 75 -16.23 -18.57 3.32
C LEU A 75 -17.30 -17.84 2.49
N ARG A 76 -18.52 -18.37 2.40
CA ARG A 76 -19.62 -17.73 1.68
C ARG A 76 -20.12 -16.42 2.32
N GLU A 77 -19.74 -16.13 3.56
CA GLU A 77 -20.05 -14.88 4.25
C GLU A 77 -18.94 -13.85 4.14
N GLN A 78 -17.76 -14.25 3.68
CA GLN A 78 -16.67 -13.34 3.37
C GLN A 78 -16.93 -12.67 2.02
N ILE A 79 -16.99 -11.35 2.03
CA ILE A 79 -17.27 -10.56 0.83
C ILE A 79 -16.11 -9.62 0.60
N GLU A 80 -15.40 -9.82 -0.52
CA GLU A 80 -14.41 -8.86 -1.01
C GLU A 80 -15.13 -7.70 -1.71
N HIS A 81 -14.88 -6.48 -1.23
CA HIS A 81 -15.53 -5.29 -1.77
C HIS A 81 -14.75 -4.68 -2.93
N PHE A 82 -13.44 -4.84 -2.97
CA PHE A 82 -12.58 -4.50 -4.11
C PHE A 82 -11.31 -5.36 -4.09
N SER A 83 -10.66 -5.51 -5.25
CA SER A 83 -9.37 -6.20 -5.34
C SER A 83 -8.22 -5.28 -4.95
N TYR A 84 -8.20 -4.07 -5.49
CA TYR A 84 -7.27 -3.01 -5.09
C TYR A 84 -7.92 -1.65 -5.18
N ALA A 85 -7.29 -0.71 -4.46
CA ALA A 85 -7.53 0.70 -4.62
C ALA A 85 -6.18 1.45 -4.52
N GLY A 86 -6.10 2.61 -5.10
CA GLY A 86 -4.85 3.36 -5.10
C GLY A 86 -5.05 4.86 -4.98
N LEU A 87 -4.12 5.50 -4.26
CA LEU A 87 -4.11 6.95 -4.14
C LEU A 87 -3.65 7.59 -5.45
N TRP A 88 -4.38 8.59 -5.89
CA TRP A 88 -3.99 9.52 -6.95
C TRP A 88 -3.91 10.92 -6.40
N VAL A 89 -2.86 11.65 -6.73
CA VAL A 89 -2.69 13.04 -6.36
C VAL A 89 -2.23 13.84 -7.58
N GLY A 90 -2.95 14.91 -7.89
CA GLY A 90 -2.62 15.81 -8.99
C GLY A 90 -2.48 17.25 -8.55
N GLY A 91 -1.67 18.02 -9.25
CA GLY A 91 -1.48 19.44 -8.98
C GLY A 91 -0.75 20.17 -10.09
N ILE A 92 -0.52 21.46 -9.91
CA ILE A 92 0.26 22.30 -10.83
C ILE A 92 1.54 22.76 -10.12
N VAL A 93 2.68 22.39 -10.68
CA VAL A 93 4.03 22.77 -10.21
C VAL A 93 4.72 23.54 -11.32
N ASN A 94 5.13 24.79 -11.06
CA ASN A 94 5.80 25.66 -12.06
C ASN A 94 5.03 25.81 -13.38
N GLY A 95 3.68 25.75 -13.33
CA GLY A 95 2.83 25.86 -14.51
C GLY A 95 2.57 24.53 -15.23
N GLU A 96 3.22 23.45 -14.86
CA GLU A 96 3.01 22.10 -15.39
C GLU A 96 2.00 21.35 -14.56
N ARG A 97 1.10 20.60 -15.23
CA ARG A 97 0.24 19.61 -14.57
C ARG A 97 1.03 18.36 -14.30
N ARG A 98 1.03 17.92 -13.05
CA ARG A 98 1.68 16.69 -12.60
C ARG A 98 0.69 15.82 -11.87
N VAL A 99 0.85 14.52 -11.99
CA VAL A 99 0.02 13.52 -11.30
C VAL A 99 0.95 12.43 -10.79
N SER A 100 0.72 12.01 -9.55
CA SER A 100 1.36 10.84 -8.95
C SER A 100 0.30 9.81 -8.61
N THR A 101 0.53 8.56 -9.03
CA THR A 101 -0.42 7.46 -8.93
C THR A 101 0.18 6.24 -8.28
N SER A 102 -0.53 5.59 -7.37
CA SER A 102 -0.07 4.32 -6.79
C SER A 102 -0.40 3.13 -7.67
N ILE A 103 -1.52 3.19 -8.38
CA ILE A 103 -1.94 2.13 -9.30
C ILE A 103 -2.73 2.72 -10.46
N VAL A 104 -2.57 2.16 -11.65
CA VAL A 104 -3.35 2.48 -12.85
C VAL A 104 -3.91 1.18 -13.41
N ASP A 105 -5.21 1.17 -13.76
CA ASP A 105 -5.96 0.11 -14.43
C ASP A 105 -5.85 -1.34 -13.85
N GLY A 106 -5.28 -1.49 -12.68
CA GLY A 106 -5.11 -2.79 -12.01
C GLY A 106 -4.09 -3.72 -12.67
N VAL A 107 -3.30 -3.23 -13.63
CA VAL A 107 -2.29 -4.01 -14.33
C VAL A 107 -0.91 -3.72 -13.74
N PHE A 108 -0.26 -4.78 -13.26
CA PHE A 108 1.10 -4.74 -12.71
C PHE A 108 2.12 -5.07 -13.80
N GLU A 109 2.13 -4.32 -14.88
CA GLU A 109 3.07 -4.55 -15.97
C GLU A 109 4.30 -3.65 -15.89
N SER A 110 5.43 -4.22 -16.24
CA SER A 110 6.70 -3.50 -16.35
C SER A 110 6.62 -2.38 -17.39
N GLY A 111 6.83 -1.14 -16.96
CA GLY A 111 6.75 0.03 -17.82
C GLY A 111 5.35 0.62 -17.95
N SER A 112 4.34 0.07 -17.25
CA SER A 112 3.04 0.72 -17.08
C SER A 112 3.17 1.95 -16.19
N GLU A 113 2.26 2.90 -16.36
CA GLU A 113 2.08 4.00 -15.42
C GLU A 113 1.59 3.46 -14.07
N GLY A 114 1.84 4.19 -12.99
CA GLY A 114 1.51 3.77 -11.62
C GLY A 114 2.75 3.38 -10.81
N PHE A 115 2.55 3.00 -9.56
CA PHE A 115 3.61 2.68 -8.60
C PHE A 115 4.62 3.82 -8.39
N GLU A 116 4.10 5.04 -8.39
CA GLU A 116 4.92 6.26 -8.32
C GLU A 116 5.11 6.75 -6.88
N PHE A 117 4.72 5.93 -5.89
CA PHE A 117 4.98 6.20 -4.49
C PHE A 117 6.00 5.23 -3.90
N PHE A 118 6.86 5.77 -3.03
CA PHE A 118 7.99 5.08 -2.41
C PHE A 118 7.84 5.05 -0.90
N ALA A 119 8.04 3.89 -0.30
CA ALA A 119 8.04 3.73 1.14
C ALA A 119 9.16 4.56 1.78
N LYS A 120 8.85 5.32 2.84
CA LYS A 120 9.82 6.11 3.61
C LYS A 120 10.18 5.48 4.95
N ALA A 121 9.34 4.61 5.47
CA ALA A 121 9.54 3.97 6.76
C ALA A 121 8.79 2.63 6.82
N PRO A 122 9.19 1.73 7.73
CA PRO A 122 8.41 0.55 8.07
C PRO A 122 7.00 0.93 8.54
N ILE A 123 6.06 0.03 8.35
CA ILE A 123 4.68 0.22 8.81
C ILE A 123 4.64 0.15 10.33
N LYS A 124 3.98 1.14 10.96
CA LYS A 124 3.79 1.18 12.40
C LYS A 124 2.38 0.76 12.75
N ILE A 125 2.24 -0.15 13.72
CA ILE A 125 0.96 -0.50 14.34
C ILE A 125 0.91 0.11 15.74
N GLN A 126 -0.25 0.66 16.12
CA GLN A 126 -0.55 1.13 17.46
C GLN A 126 -1.96 0.67 17.88
N SER A 127 -2.19 0.58 19.19
CA SER A 127 -3.48 0.20 19.74
C SER A 127 -3.80 1.01 20.99
N SER A 128 -5.06 1.40 21.15
CA SER A 128 -5.58 1.98 22.39
C SER A 128 -5.90 0.93 23.48
N ILE A 129 -5.81 -0.35 23.15
CA ILE A 129 -6.07 -1.46 24.08
C ILE A 129 -4.87 -1.61 25.01
N SER A 130 -5.04 -1.20 26.28
CA SER A 130 -3.96 -1.11 27.26
C SER A 130 -3.70 -2.39 28.05
N SER A 131 -4.63 -3.31 28.08
CA SER A 131 -4.43 -4.61 28.75
C SER A 131 -5.46 -5.64 28.37
N THR A 132 -5.01 -6.79 28.01
CA THR A 132 -5.26 -8.08 28.64
C THR A 132 -4.30 -9.09 28.01
N ALA A 133 -3.84 -10.05 28.78
CA ALA A 133 -3.03 -11.18 28.26
C ALA A 133 -3.75 -12.02 27.15
N GLN A 134 -4.93 -11.62 26.75
CA GLN A 134 -5.81 -12.30 25.79
C GLN A 134 -6.06 -11.51 24.50
N ASP A 135 -5.68 -10.21 24.46
CA ASP A 135 -5.86 -9.40 23.25
C ASP A 135 -4.51 -9.21 22.54
N SER A 136 -4.41 -9.71 21.31
CA SER A 136 -3.20 -9.61 20.49
C SER A 136 -2.80 -8.17 20.21
N MET A 137 -3.73 -7.21 20.24
CA MET A 137 -3.46 -5.79 20.04
C MET A 137 -2.80 -5.12 21.24
N ALA A 138 -2.90 -5.69 22.46
CA ALA A 138 -2.30 -5.11 23.65
C ALA A 138 -0.76 -4.95 23.56
N GLN A 139 -0.08 -5.79 22.79
CA GLN A 139 1.34 -5.67 22.52
C GLN A 139 1.72 -4.38 21.77
N TYR A 140 0.77 -3.77 21.07
CA TYR A 140 0.94 -2.52 20.32
C TYR A 140 0.43 -1.30 21.08
N PHE A 141 0.15 -1.43 22.37
CA PHE A 141 -0.41 -0.33 23.16
C PHE A 141 0.39 0.95 23.03
N SER A 142 -0.31 2.03 22.77
CA SER A 142 0.25 3.39 22.75
C SER A 142 -0.77 4.38 23.25
N PRO A 143 -0.38 5.29 24.17
CA PRO A 143 -1.27 6.37 24.62
C PRO A 143 -1.71 7.31 23.50
N SER A 144 -1.00 7.31 22.38
CA SER A 144 -1.31 8.13 21.21
C SER A 144 -2.20 7.42 20.18
N ALA A 145 -2.56 6.17 20.40
CA ALA A 145 -3.44 5.44 19.50
C ALA A 145 -4.88 5.99 19.58
N VAL A 146 -5.52 6.08 18.42
CA VAL A 146 -6.88 6.61 18.26
C VAL A 146 -7.91 5.49 18.32
N SER A 147 -7.58 4.32 17.77
CA SER A 147 -8.49 3.20 17.63
C SER A 147 -7.94 1.91 18.28
N HIS A 148 -8.67 0.82 18.15
CA HIS A 148 -8.19 -0.48 18.63
C HIS A 148 -7.04 -1.01 17.78
N GLN A 149 -6.97 -0.61 16.51
CA GLN A 149 -5.82 -0.83 15.65
C GLN A 149 -5.62 0.37 14.72
N ASP A 150 -4.53 1.12 14.94
CA ASP A 150 -4.06 2.13 14.00
C ASP A 150 -2.93 1.52 13.18
N ILE A 151 -3.01 1.60 11.84
CA ILE A 151 -1.91 1.28 10.94
C ILE A 151 -1.43 2.59 10.34
N ILE A 152 -0.14 2.88 10.50
CA ILE A 152 0.45 4.16 10.12
C ILE A 152 1.55 3.89 9.10
N VAL A 153 1.42 4.49 7.92
CA VAL A 153 2.39 4.38 6.84
C VAL A 153 2.86 5.76 6.38
N ASN A 154 4.11 5.85 5.95
CA ASN A 154 4.69 7.05 5.38
C ASN A 154 5.35 6.71 4.04
N PHE A 155 5.03 7.48 3.02
CA PHE A 155 5.55 7.34 1.67
C PHE A 155 5.67 8.70 0.98
N SER A 156 6.34 8.72 -0.17
CA SER A 156 6.52 9.94 -0.96
C SER A 156 6.31 9.63 -2.44
N ASP A 157 5.98 10.65 -3.22
CA ASP A 157 5.89 10.54 -4.69
C ASP A 157 7.22 10.80 -5.39
N TYR A 158 8.31 10.90 -4.64
CA TYR A 158 9.66 11.07 -5.16
C TYR A 158 10.58 10.03 -4.53
N GLY A 159 11.42 9.43 -5.35
CA GLY A 159 12.41 8.45 -4.96
C GLY A 159 13.51 8.40 -6.00
N GLU A 160 14.64 7.78 -5.67
CA GLU A 160 15.78 7.79 -6.57
C GLU A 160 15.62 6.78 -7.70
N SER A 161 15.24 5.57 -7.38
CA SER A 161 14.96 4.50 -8.35
C SER A 161 14.49 3.26 -7.61
N TYR A 162 13.94 2.31 -8.32
CA TYR A 162 13.79 0.96 -7.80
C TYR A 162 15.16 0.32 -7.56
N SER A 163 15.22 -0.68 -6.68
CA SER A 163 16.46 -1.38 -6.31
C SER A 163 17.18 -2.05 -7.49
N ASP A 164 16.49 -2.25 -8.60
CA ASP A 164 17.05 -2.76 -9.86
C ASP A 164 17.71 -1.68 -10.73
N GLY A 165 17.75 -0.43 -10.25
CA GLY A 165 18.33 0.71 -10.96
C GLY A 165 17.44 1.29 -12.06
N GLN A 166 16.20 0.81 -12.19
CA GLN A 166 15.25 1.35 -13.15
C GLN A 166 14.43 2.46 -12.51
N GLY A 167 14.51 3.66 -13.06
CA GLY A 167 13.64 4.76 -12.70
C GLY A 167 12.19 4.50 -13.13
N ILE A 168 11.27 5.20 -12.51
CA ILE A 168 9.87 5.23 -12.97
C ILE A 168 9.84 5.97 -14.29
N PHE A 169 9.35 5.28 -15.30
CA PHE A 169 9.31 5.85 -16.66
C PHE A 169 8.34 7.05 -16.68
N ASN A 170 8.86 8.21 -17.13
CA ASN A 170 8.08 9.46 -17.32
C ASN A 170 7.42 10.05 -16.07
N HIS A 171 7.77 9.62 -14.86
CA HIS A 171 7.23 10.24 -13.66
C HIS A 171 7.89 11.59 -13.40
N ASN A 172 7.05 12.63 -13.24
CA ASN A 172 7.45 13.95 -12.82
C ASN A 172 6.75 14.26 -11.48
N PRO A 173 7.43 14.05 -10.33
CA PRO A 173 6.79 14.11 -9.02
C PRO A 173 6.28 15.51 -8.67
N LEU A 174 5.27 15.55 -7.82
CA LEU A 174 4.79 16.77 -7.16
C LEU A 174 5.73 17.22 -6.04
N GLY A 175 6.48 16.28 -5.45
CA GLY A 175 7.34 16.52 -4.30
C GLY A 175 6.61 16.43 -2.98
N LEU A 176 5.77 15.41 -2.81
CA LEU A 176 4.93 15.21 -1.64
C LEU A 176 5.48 14.12 -0.71
N ASP A 177 5.50 14.41 0.59
CA ASP A 177 5.47 13.40 1.64
C ASP A 177 4.02 13.15 2.04
N ILE A 178 3.66 11.89 2.17
CA ILE A 178 2.31 11.45 2.48
C ILE A 178 2.35 10.55 3.70
N ARG A 179 1.44 10.81 4.64
CA ARG A 179 1.17 9.96 5.78
C ARG A 179 -0.26 9.46 5.68
N LEU A 180 -0.45 8.16 5.71
CA LEU A 180 -1.75 7.52 5.86
C LEU A 180 -1.84 6.89 7.25
N GLU A 181 -2.92 7.18 7.94
CA GLU A 181 -3.31 6.56 9.19
C GLU A 181 -4.66 5.87 8.99
N SER A 182 -4.73 4.58 9.26
CA SER A 182 -6.00 3.86 9.27
C SER A 182 -6.43 3.61 10.70
N TYR A 183 -7.75 3.64 10.93
CA TYR A 183 -8.33 3.44 12.23
C TYR A 183 -9.44 2.38 12.16
N ALA A 184 -9.33 1.35 12.99
CA ALA A 184 -10.30 0.26 13.09
C ALA A 184 -10.69 -0.02 14.55
N TRP A 185 -11.97 -0.31 14.78
CA TRP A 185 -12.53 -0.59 16.10
C TRP A 185 -13.26 -1.92 16.14
N ASN A 186 -13.33 -2.50 17.34
CA ASN A 186 -14.08 -3.72 17.63
C ASN A 186 -15.40 -3.45 18.41
N TYR A 187 -15.94 -2.24 18.30
CA TYR A 187 -17.27 -1.94 18.84
C TYR A 187 -18.33 -2.32 17.82
N SER A 188 -19.41 -2.97 18.24
CA SER A 188 -20.47 -3.46 17.36
C SER A 188 -21.12 -2.38 16.46
N TYR A 189 -20.98 -1.11 16.81
CA TYR A 189 -21.44 0.03 16.01
C TYR A 189 -20.37 0.62 15.11
N ALA A 190 -19.12 0.14 15.19
CA ALA A 190 -17.96 0.68 14.46
C ALA A 190 -17.05 -0.41 13.87
N ASP A 191 -17.47 -1.68 13.90
CA ASP A 191 -16.67 -2.82 13.47
C ASP A 191 -16.73 -3.13 11.97
N ALA A 192 -17.59 -2.41 11.23
CA ALA A 192 -17.84 -2.64 9.81
C ALA A 192 -17.31 -1.53 8.90
N PHE A 193 -16.40 -0.68 9.38
CA PHE A 193 -15.72 0.33 8.58
C PHE A 193 -14.30 0.59 9.07
N VAL A 194 -13.47 1.11 8.18
CA VAL A 194 -12.12 1.62 8.47
C VAL A 194 -12.06 3.07 8.04
N ILE A 195 -11.56 3.95 8.90
CA ILE A 195 -11.29 5.35 8.54
C ILE A 195 -9.88 5.45 8.00
N LEU A 196 -9.72 6.09 6.84
CA LEU A 196 -8.43 6.40 6.23
C LEU A 196 -8.20 7.91 6.31
N ASN A 197 -7.15 8.31 7.00
CA ASN A 197 -6.77 9.71 7.17
C ASN A 197 -5.45 9.98 6.44
N TYR A 198 -5.52 10.74 5.36
CA TYR A 198 -4.36 11.13 4.57
C TYR A 198 -3.89 12.55 4.94
N THR A 199 -2.60 12.67 5.22
CA THR A 199 -1.93 13.96 5.41
C THR A 199 -0.90 14.15 4.30
N PHE A 200 -1.02 15.25 3.56
CA PHE A 200 -0.10 15.62 2.47
C PHE A 200 0.79 16.77 2.93
N LYS A 201 2.10 16.62 2.73
CA LYS A 201 3.09 17.65 3.03
C LYS A 201 3.90 17.91 1.75
N ASN A 202 3.93 19.18 1.33
CA ASN A 202 4.88 19.62 0.31
C ASN A 202 6.30 19.58 0.90
N SER A 203 7.14 18.74 0.36
CA SER A 203 8.56 18.57 0.74
C SER A 203 9.52 19.12 -0.32
N SER A 204 8.97 19.61 -1.45
CA SER A 204 9.75 20.32 -2.46
C SER A 204 9.94 21.80 -2.09
N LEU A 205 10.80 22.48 -2.84
CA LEU A 205 10.96 23.95 -2.76
C LEU A 205 9.93 24.70 -3.62
N ASP A 206 9.20 23.97 -4.47
CA ASP A 206 8.25 24.54 -5.40
C ASP A 206 6.86 24.74 -4.75
N THR A 207 6.11 25.71 -5.26
CA THR A 207 4.71 25.89 -4.88
C THR A 207 3.83 24.96 -5.68
N ILE A 208 3.05 24.14 -5.02
CA ILE A 208 2.03 23.29 -5.65
C ILE A 208 0.69 24.03 -5.59
N LYS A 209 0.04 24.17 -6.73
CA LYS A 209 -1.28 24.83 -6.86
C LYS A 209 -2.34 23.82 -7.27
N ASN A 210 -3.60 24.07 -6.90
CA ASN A 210 -4.76 23.30 -7.32
C ASN A 210 -4.55 21.78 -7.09
N ILE A 211 -4.28 21.42 -5.83
CA ILE A 211 -4.11 20.00 -5.47
C ILE A 211 -5.47 19.32 -5.45
N TYR A 212 -5.54 18.17 -6.08
CA TYR A 212 -6.66 17.22 -6.04
C TYR A 212 -6.13 15.85 -5.63
N SER A 213 -6.88 15.16 -4.80
CA SER A 213 -6.60 13.77 -4.45
C SER A 213 -7.85 12.92 -4.63
N GLY A 214 -7.68 11.67 -4.95
CA GLY A 214 -8.75 10.70 -5.11
C GLY A 214 -8.24 9.29 -4.85
N ILE A 215 -9.17 8.38 -4.64
CA ILE A 215 -8.89 6.94 -4.57
C ILE A 215 -9.50 6.34 -5.84
N TRP A 216 -8.67 5.67 -6.59
CA TRP A 216 -9.08 4.85 -7.72
C TRP A 216 -9.35 3.42 -7.22
N THR A 217 -10.45 2.78 -7.65
CA THR A 217 -10.86 1.42 -7.30
C THR A 217 -11.30 0.63 -8.51
#